data_57e99a5dc9bdab7419f4fde0b83dfc17
#
_entry.id   57e99a5dc9bdab7419f4fde0b83dfc17
#
_cell.length_a   1.000
_cell.length_b   1.000
_cell.length_c   1.000
_cell.angle_alpha   90.00
_cell.angle_beta   90.00
_cell.angle_gamma   90.00
#
_symmetry.space_group_name_H-M   'P 1'
#
loop_
_entity.id
_entity.type
_entity.pdbx_description
1 polymer ?
#
loop_
_entity_poly.entity_id
_entity_poly.type
_entity_poly.pdbx_seq_one_letter_code
_entity_poly.pdbx_strand_id
1 'polypeptide(L)'
;MIQGLSERLTSGGLPVLRLHYSADPGKRPGTPEGDRWLVEATAGIVGGVNSPRWRKEYEIEWGALGGTKLFPDWEKWQRAIVIPAFTPTGYRLYASYDHGWRNPAAFHVHGVSGDGSIVTVWEFYAAQVPVHQIAQVILGTPIVTQDGRRFDGNPFARDHAFIIADPSMWAEDVPMTDETNKSIAELFRRAGVYMTNGERGGDTMVAEWLHGHYWRDPEKPLYRICAT
;
A
#
# COMPACT_ATOMS: atom_id res chain seq x y z
N MET A 1 30.99 14.45 -23.25
CA MET A 1 29.91 13.92 -22.37
C MET A 1 28.81 14.98 -22.33
N ILE A 2 27.57 14.62 -22.62
CA ILE A 2 26.46 15.58 -22.61
C ILE A 2 26.13 15.88 -21.14
N GLN A 3 26.11 17.15 -20.76
CA GLN A 3 25.74 17.55 -19.39
C GLN A 3 24.31 17.14 -19.10
N GLY A 4 24.08 16.56 -17.94
CA GLY A 4 22.74 16.08 -17.55
C GLY A 4 22.34 14.74 -18.14
N LEU A 5 23.21 14.07 -18.89
CA LEU A 5 22.98 12.71 -19.41
C LEU A 5 23.93 11.75 -18.72
N SER A 6 23.38 10.70 -18.13
CA SER A 6 24.16 9.58 -17.58
C SER A 6 23.51 8.25 -17.95
N GLU A 7 24.35 7.24 -18.13
CA GLU A 7 23.94 5.87 -18.44
C GLU A 7 24.54 4.91 -17.40
N ARG A 8 23.77 3.91 -17.01
CA ARG A 8 24.23 2.81 -16.15
C ARG A 8 23.54 1.53 -16.55
N LEU A 9 24.15 0.40 -16.19
CA LEU A 9 23.49 -0.90 -16.28
C LEU A 9 22.89 -1.28 -14.93
N THR A 10 21.72 -1.92 -14.94
CA THR A 10 21.20 -2.60 -13.77
C THR A 10 22.01 -3.86 -13.47
N SER A 11 21.82 -4.46 -12.30
CA SER A 11 22.38 -5.78 -11.96
C SER A 11 21.99 -6.89 -12.94
N GLY A 12 20.83 -6.74 -13.61
CA GLY A 12 20.34 -7.64 -14.66
C GLY A 12 20.79 -7.29 -16.08
N GLY A 13 21.74 -6.33 -16.25
CA GLY A 13 22.30 -5.96 -17.55
C GLY A 13 21.42 -5.02 -18.39
N LEU A 14 20.31 -4.50 -17.87
CA LEU A 14 19.47 -3.54 -18.58
C LEU A 14 20.07 -2.13 -18.56
N PRO A 15 20.18 -1.44 -19.70
CA PRO A 15 20.63 -0.06 -19.74
C PRO A 15 19.58 0.88 -19.14
N VAL A 16 20.03 1.76 -18.25
CA VAL A 16 19.22 2.84 -17.66
C VAL A 16 19.82 4.16 -18.07
N LEU A 17 19.06 4.94 -18.82
CA LEU A 17 19.42 6.30 -19.21
C LEU A 17 18.76 7.28 -18.23
N ARG A 18 19.58 8.12 -17.60
CA ARG A 18 19.12 9.24 -16.77
C ARG A 18 19.29 10.53 -17.57
N LEU A 19 18.18 11.20 -17.88
CA LEU A 19 18.14 12.47 -18.58
C LEU A 19 17.65 13.56 -17.62
N HIS A 20 18.59 14.35 -17.12
CA HIS A 20 18.32 15.48 -16.23
C HIS A 20 17.95 16.72 -17.07
N TYR A 21 17.10 17.62 -16.53
CA TYR A 21 16.67 18.82 -17.26
C TYR A 21 17.84 19.70 -17.79
N SER A 22 18.98 19.69 -17.09
CA SER A 22 20.17 20.43 -17.52
C SER A 22 20.81 19.91 -18.81
N ALA A 23 20.32 18.79 -19.36
CA ALA A 23 20.72 18.32 -20.70
C ALA A 23 20.14 19.22 -21.81
N ASP A 24 19.01 19.89 -21.53
CA ASP A 24 18.46 20.93 -22.39
C ASP A 24 19.24 22.24 -22.18
N PRO A 25 19.88 22.79 -23.21
CA PRO A 25 20.63 24.04 -23.09
C PRO A 25 19.80 25.20 -22.54
N GLY A 26 18.51 25.29 -22.91
CA GLY A 26 17.59 26.34 -22.46
C GLY A 26 17.16 26.22 -20.99
N LYS A 27 17.49 25.09 -20.32
CA LYS A 27 17.18 24.86 -18.91
C LYS A 27 18.41 24.69 -18.04
N ARG A 28 19.57 24.96 -18.60
CA ARG A 28 20.86 24.77 -17.90
C ARG A 28 21.05 25.86 -16.84
N PRO A 29 21.17 25.52 -15.54
CA PRO A 29 21.49 26.51 -14.51
C PRO A 29 22.78 27.24 -14.78
N GLY A 30 22.83 28.55 -14.46
CA GLY A 30 23.98 29.41 -14.71
C GLY A 30 24.03 29.98 -16.14
N THR A 31 22.98 29.80 -16.94
CA THR A 31 22.74 30.52 -18.18
C THR A 31 21.54 31.45 -18.03
N PRO A 32 21.48 32.61 -18.73
CA PRO A 32 20.36 33.54 -18.61
C PRO A 32 19.00 32.89 -18.92
N GLU A 33 18.95 32.00 -19.91
CA GLU A 33 17.75 31.26 -20.29
C GLU A 33 17.37 30.21 -19.21
N GLY A 34 18.35 29.44 -18.74
CA GLY A 34 18.18 28.40 -17.76
C GLY A 34 17.76 28.95 -16.38
N ASP A 35 18.35 30.07 -15.98
CA ASP A 35 18.00 30.72 -14.71
C ASP A 35 16.59 31.30 -14.77
N ARG A 36 16.17 31.86 -15.91
CA ARG A 36 14.78 32.31 -16.13
C ARG A 36 13.79 31.14 -16.03
N TRP A 37 14.11 30.05 -16.77
CA TRP A 37 13.30 28.84 -16.71
C TRP A 37 13.20 28.29 -15.28
N LEU A 38 14.28 28.31 -14.51
CA LEU A 38 14.33 27.81 -13.15
C LEU A 38 13.38 28.61 -12.23
N VAL A 39 13.37 29.94 -12.37
CA VAL A 39 12.42 30.81 -11.64
C VAL A 39 10.98 30.46 -11.97
N GLU A 40 10.66 30.30 -13.26
CA GLU A 40 9.30 29.94 -13.70
C GLU A 40 8.91 28.54 -13.22
N ALA A 41 9.78 27.55 -13.35
CA ALA A 41 9.52 26.17 -12.96
C ALA A 41 9.33 25.99 -11.43
N THR A 42 9.95 26.85 -10.62
CA THR A 42 9.83 26.81 -9.16
C THR A 42 8.73 27.68 -8.59
N ALA A 43 8.10 28.55 -9.39
CA ALA A 43 7.10 29.52 -8.92
C ALA A 43 5.90 28.90 -8.18
N GLY A 44 5.51 27.65 -8.54
CA GLY A 44 4.42 26.91 -7.88
C GLY A 44 4.89 25.87 -6.86
N ILE A 45 6.17 25.82 -6.53
CA ILE A 45 6.76 24.81 -5.66
C ILE A 45 7.19 25.45 -4.33
N VAL A 46 6.45 25.12 -3.26
CA VAL A 46 6.83 25.56 -1.90
C VAL A 46 8.20 25.01 -1.53
N GLY A 47 9.15 25.91 -1.17
CA GLY A 47 10.54 25.56 -0.90
C GLY A 47 11.45 25.57 -2.16
N GLY A 48 10.93 25.86 -3.34
CA GLY A 48 11.68 26.01 -4.60
C GLY A 48 12.54 24.79 -4.91
N VAL A 49 13.77 25.03 -5.40
CA VAL A 49 14.75 23.99 -5.75
C VAL A 49 15.19 23.11 -4.58
N ASN A 50 15.05 23.58 -3.37
CA ASN A 50 15.39 22.81 -2.16
C ASN A 50 14.26 21.92 -1.68
N SER A 51 13.07 22.02 -2.30
CA SER A 51 11.93 21.21 -1.91
C SER A 51 12.13 19.74 -2.26
N PRO A 52 11.59 18.83 -1.45
CA PRO A 52 11.61 17.40 -1.78
C PRO A 52 10.93 17.10 -3.11
N ARG A 53 9.88 17.87 -3.46
CA ARG A 53 9.18 17.73 -4.73
C ARG A 53 10.10 18.05 -5.90
N TRP A 54 10.85 19.17 -5.84
CA TRP A 54 11.83 19.53 -6.87
C TRP A 54 12.89 18.45 -7.03
N ARG A 55 13.48 18.00 -5.94
CA ARG A 55 14.53 16.98 -5.93
C ARG A 55 14.07 15.67 -6.56
N LYS A 56 12.83 15.26 -6.32
CA LYS A 56 12.24 14.06 -6.93
C LYS A 56 11.95 14.25 -8.42
N GLU A 57 11.24 15.32 -8.78
CA GLU A 57 10.69 15.50 -10.13
C GLU A 57 11.73 16.01 -11.13
N TYR A 58 12.65 16.86 -10.70
CA TYR A 58 13.61 17.53 -11.56
C TYR A 58 15.06 17.06 -11.35
N GLU A 59 15.50 16.85 -10.10
CA GLU A 59 16.83 16.33 -9.83
C GLU A 59 16.94 14.82 -10.00
N ILE A 60 15.81 14.14 -10.24
CA ILE A 60 15.72 12.69 -10.39
C ILE A 60 16.32 11.96 -9.17
N GLU A 61 16.15 12.52 -7.99
CA GLU A 61 16.53 11.93 -6.73
C GLU A 61 15.39 11.05 -6.20
N TRP A 62 15.34 9.82 -6.66
CA TRP A 62 14.26 8.87 -6.27
C TRP A 62 14.19 8.61 -4.77
N GLY A 63 15.30 8.80 -4.04
CA GLY A 63 15.36 8.73 -2.58
C GLY A 63 14.85 10.00 -1.87
N ALA A 64 14.71 11.13 -2.58
CA ALA A 64 14.12 12.36 -2.07
C ALA A 64 12.58 12.31 -2.15
N LEU A 65 11.99 11.17 -1.86
CA LEU A 65 10.57 11.04 -1.60
C LEU A 65 10.24 11.83 -0.34
N GLY A 66 10.13 13.13 -0.52
CA GLY A 66 9.70 14.04 0.52
C GLY A 66 8.18 14.07 0.68
N GLY A 67 7.59 12.90 0.72
CA GLY A 67 6.40 12.75 1.52
C GLY A 67 6.87 12.56 2.94
N THR A 68 6.28 13.25 3.89
CA THR A 68 6.36 12.82 5.29
C THR A 68 6.02 11.34 5.28
N LYS A 69 6.95 10.48 5.73
CA LYS A 69 6.62 9.06 5.87
C LYS A 69 5.33 9.01 6.67
N LEU A 70 4.32 8.28 6.23
CA LEU A 70 3.09 8.09 7.01
C LEU A 70 3.41 7.59 8.43
N PHE A 71 4.47 6.79 8.53
CA PHE A 71 4.99 6.25 9.78
C PHE A 71 6.49 6.59 9.91
N PRO A 72 6.83 7.85 10.28
CA PRO A 72 8.24 8.30 10.33
C PRO A 72 9.06 7.53 11.36
N ASP A 73 8.44 7.11 12.45
CA ASP A 73 9.09 6.38 13.55
C ASP A 73 8.96 4.85 13.45
N TRP A 74 8.57 4.31 12.30
CA TRP A 74 8.38 2.87 12.10
C TRP A 74 9.57 2.03 12.55
N GLU A 75 10.78 2.42 12.18
CA GLU A 75 12.01 1.70 12.55
C GLU A 75 12.22 1.63 14.07
N LYS A 76 11.78 2.66 14.78
CA LYS A 76 11.83 2.73 16.23
C LYS A 76 10.77 1.84 16.88
N TRP A 77 9.56 1.82 16.31
CA TRP A 77 8.40 1.18 16.94
C TRP A 77 8.15 -0.25 16.47
N GLN A 78 8.67 -0.65 15.31
CA GLN A 78 8.39 -1.97 14.74
C GLN A 78 8.67 -3.13 15.71
N ARG A 79 9.68 -3.02 16.59
CA ARG A 79 10.02 -4.05 17.58
C ARG A 79 8.93 -4.27 18.63
N ALA A 80 8.14 -3.25 18.92
CA ALA A 80 7.02 -3.34 19.85
C ALA A 80 5.70 -3.66 19.13
N ILE A 81 5.56 -3.22 17.87
CA ILE A 81 4.37 -3.42 17.05
C ILE A 81 4.35 -4.81 16.43
N VAL A 82 5.49 -5.28 15.88
CA VAL A 82 5.58 -6.61 15.27
C VAL A 82 5.91 -7.64 16.34
N ILE A 83 4.98 -8.56 16.56
CA ILE A 83 5.09 -9.61 17.59
C ILE A 83 5.20 -10.99 16.92
N PRO A 84 5.74 -12.01 17.61
CA PRO A 84 5.68 -13.39 17.16
C PRO A 84 4.24 -13.87 16.95
N ALA A 85 4.08 -15.04 16.32
CA ALA A 85 2.80 -15.68 16.13
C ALA A 85 1.96 -15.67 17.42
N PHE A 86 0.69 -15.29 17.30
CA PHE A 86 -0.21 -15.04 18.41
C PHE A 86 -1.52 -15.81 18.22
N THR A 87 -1.98 -16.50 19.25
CA THR A 87 -3.28 -17.14 19.25
C THR A 87 -4.30 -16.21 19.89
N PRO A 88 -5.34 -15.75 19.16
CA PRO A 88 -6.25 -14.70 19.60
C PRO A 88 -7.36 -15.26 20.56
N THR A 89 -6.98 -16.04 21.56
CA THR A 89 -7.92 -16.58 22.53
C THR A 89 -8.55 -15.45 23.35
N GLY A 90 -9.89 -15.40 23.34
CA GLY A 90 -10.65 -14.34 24.03
C GLY A 90 -10.78 -13.03 23.25
N TYR A 91 -10.24 -12.96 22.05
CA TYR A 91 -10.42 -11.83 21.14
C TYR A 91 -11.64 -12.04 20.24
N ARG A 92 -12.34 -10.95 19.90
CA ARG A 92 -13.33 -10.95 18.83
C ARG A 92 -12.63 -10.72 17.50
N LEU A 93 -12.85 -11.60 16.52
CA LEU A 93 -12.21 -11.51 15.23
C LEU A 93 -13.04 -10.70 14.23
N TYR A 94 -12.37 -9.86 13.47
CA TYR A 94 -12.88 -9.10 12.32
C TYR A 94 -11.90 -9.24 11.16
N ALA A 95 -12.35 -8.94 9.96
CA ALA A 95 -11.48 -8.95 8.81
C ALA A 95 -11.60 -7.68 7.99
N SER A 96 -10.53 -7.32 7.28
CA SER A 96 -10.50 -6.23 6.30
C SER A 96 -9.98 -6.73 4.96
N TYR A 97 -10.46 -6.13 3.88
CA TYR A 97 -10.05 -6.47 2.52
C TYR A 97 -9.88 -5.21 1.66
N ASP A 98 -8.74 -5.13 0.99
CA ASP A 98 -8.45 -4.16 -0.06
C ASP A 98 -8.17 -4.91 -1.37
N HIS A 99 -8.90 -4.54 -2.44
CA HIS A 99 -8.81 -5.23 -3.71
C HIS A 99 -7.70 -4.66 -4.59
N GLY A 100 -6.87 -5.54 -5.13
CA GLY A 100 -5.86 -5.20 -6.10
C GLY A 100 -5.67 -6.29 -7.16
N TRP A 101 -5.26 -5.87 -8.36
CA TRP A 101 -4.82 -6.76 -9.43
C TRP A 101 -3.34 -6.55 -9.76
N ARG A 102 -2.96 -5.36 -10.24
CA ARG A 102 -1.55 -4.98 -10.44
C ARG A 102 -0.86 -4.70 -9.13
N ASN A 103 -1.52 -3.94 -8.26
CA ASN A 103 -1.17 -3.84 -6.86
C ASN A 103 -1.69 -5.08 -6.14
N PRO A 104 -1.01 -5.57 -5.11
CA PRO A 104 -1.48 -6.71 -4.35
C PRO A 104 -2.85 -6.48 -3.73
N ALA A 105 -3.71 -7.50 -3.78
CA ALA A 105 -4.86 -7.58 -2.89
C ALA A 105 -4.37 -7.90 -1.48
N ALA A 106 -5.01 -7.29 -0.47
CA ALA A 106 -4.68 -7.48 0.93
C ALA A 106 -5.92 -7.91 1.73
N PHE A 107 -5.83 -9.04 2.43
CA PHE A 107 -6.85 -9.48 3.36
C PHE A 107 -6.20 -9.73 4.71
N HIS A 108 -6.74 -9.11 5.76
CA HIS A 108 -6.24 -9.25 7.12
C HIS A 108 -7.31 -9.76 8.06
N VAL A 109 -6.91 -10.57 9.04
CA VAL A 109 -7.74 -10.92 10.19
C VAL A 109 -7.21 -10.22 11.42
N HIS A 110 -8.08 -9.50 12.12
CA HIS A 110 -7.77 -8.71 13.29
C HIS A 110 -8.50 -9.26 14.52
N GLY A 111 -7.77 -9.50 15.58
CA GLY A 111 -8.34 -9.76 16.90
C GLY A 111 -8.48 -8.45 17.67
N VAL A 112 -9.66 -8.19 18.23
CA VAL A 112 -9.94 -7.03 19.09
C VAL A 112 -10.25 -7.55 20.48
N SER A 113 -9.49 -7.09 21.47
CA SER A 113 -9.68 -7.44 22.89
C SER A 113 -10.71 -6.54 23.58
N GLY A 114 -11.10 -6.90 24.80
CA GLY A 114 -12.06 -6.13 25.59
C GLY A 114 -11.57 -4.74 26.00
N ASP A 115 -10.26 -4.50 26.02
CA ASP A 115 -9.65 -3.19 26.32
C ASP A 115 -9.45 -2.32 25.08
N GLY A 116 -9.88 -2.80 23.90
CA GLY A 116 -9.75 -2.10 22.63
C GLY A 116 -8.39 -2.31 21.92
N SER A 117 -7.50 -3.14 22.46
CA SER A 117 -6.27 -3.51 21.78
C SER A 117 -6.58 -4.35 20.54
N ILE A 118 -5.80 -4.13 19.47
CA ILE A 118 -5.94 -4.82 18.19
C ILE A 118 -4.66 -5.60 17.87
N VAL A 119 -4.81 -6.82 17.36
CA VAL A 119 -3.71 -7.61 16.82
C VAL A 119 -4.10 -8.14 15.45
N THR A 120 -3.34 -7.81 14.40
CA THR A 120 -3.46 -8.51 13.11
C THR A 120 -2.81 -9.87 13.24
N VAL A 121 -3.61 -10.92 13.13
CA VAL A 121 -3.21 -12.30 13.42
C VAL A 121 -2.96 -13.15 12.18
N TRP A 122 -3.46 -12.71 11.03
CA TRP A 122 -3.25 -13.40 9.75
C TRP A 122 -3.40 -12.45 8.58
N GLU A 123 -2.64 -12.72 7.51
CA GLU A 123 -2.59 -11.91 6.29
C GLU A 123 -2.60 -12.81 5.05
N PHE A 124 -3.32 -12.37 4.01
CA PHE A 124 -3.09 -12.74 2.63
C PHE A 124 -2.71 -11.48 1.85
N TYR A 125 -1.58 -11.53 1.16
CA TYR A 125 -1.08 -10.38 0.39
C TYR A 125 -0.49 -10.86 -0.93
N ALA A 126 -1.19 -10.61 -2.06
CA ALA A 126 -0.74 -11.08 -3.36
C ALA A 126 -1.32 -10.27 -4.52
N ALA A 127 -0.49 -10.03 -5.56
CA ALA A 127 -0.94 -9.47 -6.83
C ALA A 127 -1.29 -10.59 -7.82
N GLN A 128 -2.15 -10.27 -8.80
CA GLN A 128 -2.49 -11.12 -9.93
C GLN A 128 -3.10 -12.48 -9.52
N VAL A 129 -3.91 -12.48 -8.47
CA VAL A 129 -4.70 -13.64 -8.04
C VAL A 129 -6.16 -13.38 -8.38
N PRO A 130 -6.84 -14.27 -9.13
CA PRO A 130 -8.24 -14.12 -9.49
C PRO A 130 -9.17 -14.12 -8.26
N VAL A 131 -10.27 -13.36 -8.33
CA VAL A 131 -11.25 -13.20 -7.24
C VAL A 131 -11.73 -14.54 -6.67
N HIS A 132 -12.02 -15.52 -7.52
CA HIS A 132 -12.49 -16.83 -7.06
C HIS A 132 -11.44 -17.59 -6.24
N GLN A 133 -10.15 -17.43 -6.55
CA GLN A 133 -9.06 -18.01 -5.76
C GLN A 133 -8.86 -17.28 -4.45
N ILE A 134 -8.93 -15.95 -4.45
CA ILE A 134 -8.89 -15.15 -3.22
C ILE A 134 -10.06 -15.55 -2.30
N ALA A 135 -11.26 -15.72 -2.87
CA ALA A 135 -12.42 -16.18 -2.11
C ALA A 135 -12.19 -17.56 -1.46
N GLN A 136 -11.55 -18.50 -2.15
CA GLN A 136 -11.17 -19.79 -1.59
C GLN A 136 -10.24 -19.63 -0.38
N VAL A 137 -9.21 -18.78 -0.50
CA VAL A 137 -8.28 -18.48 0.60
C VAL A 137 -9.03 -17.88 1.80
N ILE A 138 -9.90 -16.90 1.56
CA ILE A 138 -10.72 -16.27 2.62
C ILE A 138 -11.60 -17.31 3.34
N LEU A 139 -12.16 -18.27 2.58
CA LEU A 139 -13.00 -19.35 3.11
C LEU A 139 -12.20 -20.52 3.71
N GLY A 140 -10.89 -20.39 3.85
CA GLY A 140 -10.03 -21.36 4.53
C GLY A 140 -9.48 -22.46 3.62
N THR A 141 -9.64 -22.36 2.30
CA THR A 141 -9.12 -23.35 1.35
C THR A 141 -7.77 -22.91 0.80
N PRO A 142 -6.70 -23.71 0.93
CA PRO A 142 -5.42 -23.41 0.31
C PRO A 142 -5.52 -23.48 -1.21
N ILE A 143 -4.72 -22.67 -1.91
CA ILE A 143 -4.69 -22.60 -3.37
C ILE A 143 -3.28 -22.73 -3.92
N VAL A 144 -3.21 -23.11 -5.21
CA VAL A 144 -2.01 -23.00 -6.05
C VAL A 144 -2.38 -22.20 -7.28
N THR A 145 -1.70 -21.11 -7.54
CA THR A 145 -1.92 -20.25 -8.71
C THR A 145 -1.31 -20.88 -9.97
N GLN A 146 -1.68 -20.38 -11.15
CA GLN A 146 -1.14 -20.88 -12.42
C GLN A 146 0.38 -20.74 -12.55
N ASP A 147 0.96 -19.72 -11.91
CA ASP A 147 2.40 -19.47 -11.84
C ASP A 147 3.11 -20.26 -10.73
N GLY A 148 2.39 -21.17 -10.04
CA GLY A 148 2.93 -22.09 -9.04
C GLY A 148 3.07 -21.52 -7.63
N ARG A 149 2.65 -20.28 -7.36
CA ARG A 149 2.61 -19.74 -5.99
C ARG A 149 1.58 -20.48 -5.15
N ARG A 150 1.94 -20.77 -3.91
CA ARG A 150 1.06 -21.45 -2.96
C ARG A 150 0.64 -20.47 -1.86
N PHE A 151 -0.63 -20.52 -1.49
CA PHE A 151 -1.18 -19.75 -0.40
C PHE A 151 -2.00 -20.68 0.49
N ASP A 152 -1.75 -20.58 1.79
CA ASP A 152 -2.55 -21.27 2.79
C ASP A 152 -3.93 -20.61 2.92
N GLY A 153 -4.93 -21.42 3.25
CA GLY A 153 -6.25 -20.92 3.56
C GLY A 153 -6.28 -20.18 4.90
N ASN A 154 -7.18 -19.21 5.02
CA ASN A 154 -7.42 -18.48 6.26
C ASN A 154 -7.79 -19.44 7.40
N PRO A 155 -6.96 -19.59 8.45
CA PRO A 155 -7.26 -20.49 9.56
C PRO A 155 -8.44 -20.03 10.42
N PHE A 156 -8.83 -18.75 10.30
CA PHE A 156 -9.91 -18.10 11.02
C PHE A 156 -11.18 -17.89 10.17
N ALA A 157 -11.33 -18.63 9.07
CA ALA A 157 -12.41 -18.43 8.10
C ALA A 157 -13.82 -18.48 8.67
N ARG A 158 -14.02 -19.16 9.82
CA ARG A 158 -15.32 -19.32 10.49
C ARG A 158 -15.47 -18.46 11.74
N ASP A 159 -14.41 -17.77 12.15
CA ASP A 159 -14.32 -17.14 13.46
C ASP A 159 -14.51 -15.63 13.42
N HIS A 160 -14.33 -14.99 12.25
CA HIS A 160 -14.50 -13.53 12.11
C HIS A 160 -15.97 -13.13 11.97
N ALA A 161 -16.36 -12.06 12.65
CA ALA A 161 -17.74 -11.58 12.70
C ALA A 161 -18.21 -10.99 11.36
N PHE A 162 -17.38 -10.21 10.68
CA PHE A 162 -17.63 -9.62 9.36
C PHE A 162 -16.33 -9.19 8.68
N ILE A 163 -16.41 -8.94 7.38
CA ILE A 163 -15.33 -8.44 6.53
C ILE A 163 -15.69 -7.03 6.09
N ILE A 164 -14.85 -6.05 6.40
CA ILE A 164 -14.96 -4.69 5.87
C ILE A 164 -14.07 -4.61 4.63
N ALA A 165 -14.59 -4.05 3.54
CA ALA A 165 -13.84 -3.91 2.30
C ALA A 165 -13.89 -2.49 1.74
N ASP A 166 -12.89 -2.15 0.89
CA ASP A 166 -12.80 -0.84 0.25
C ASP A 166 -14.06 -0.53 -0.57
N PRO A 167 -14.65 0.67 -0.46
CA PRO A 167 -15.83 1.07 -1.18
C PRO A 167 -15.75 0.95 -2.70
N SER A 168 -14.56 1.04 -3.30
CA SER A 168 -14.37 0.90 -4.73
C SER A 168 -14.80 -0.45 -5.29
N MET A 169 -14.88 -1.48 -4.44
CA MET A 169 -15.34 -2.82 -4.84
C MET A 169 -16.80 -2.87 -5.29
N TRP A 170 -17.61 -1.88 -4.90
CA TRP A 170 -19.02 -1.75 -5.32
C TRP A 170 -19.21 -0.84 -6.53
N ALA A 171 -18.12 -0.25 -7.07
CA ALA A 171 -18.21 0.54 -8.31
C ALA A 171 -18.58 -0.36 -9.51
N GLU A 172 -19.51 0.13 -10.33
CA GLU A 172 -20.02 -0.59 -11.52
C GLU A 172 -19.11 -0.44 -12.76
N ASP A 173 -18.09 0.44 -12.69
CA ASP A 173 -17.27 0.88 -13.83
C ASP A 173 -16.06 -0.01 -14.14
N VAL A 174 -16.08 -1.28 -13.80
CA VAL A 174 -15.02 -2.19 -14.24
C VAL A 174 -15.42 -2.74 -15.61
N PRO A 175 -14.76 -2.35 -16.71
CA PRO A 175 -14.98 -2.96 -18.02
C PRO A 175 -14.45 -4.39 -17.96
N MET A 176 -15.29 -5.32 -17.54
CA MET A 176 -15.03 -6.74 -17.65
C MET A 176 -15.64 -7.23 -18.94
N THR A 177 -14.82 -7.85 -19.77
CA THR A 177 -15.12 -8.40 -21.11
C THR A 177 -16.06 -9.59 -21.06
N ASP A 178 -16.99 -9.67 -20.10
CA ASP A 178 -17.99 -10.72 -20.11
C ASP A 178 -19.35 -10.20 -19.62
N GLU A 179 -20.39 -10.69 -20.22
CA GLU A 179 -21.81 -10.31 -20.36
C GLU A 179 -22.58 -9.77 -19.12
N THR A 180 -21.91 -9.38 -18.07
CA THR A 180 -22.55 -8.81 -16.88
C THR A 180 -21.64 -7.80 -16.20
N ASN A 181 -22.01 -6.53 -16.24
CA ASN A 181 -21.49 -5.44 -15.39
C ASN A 181 -21.67 -5.78 -13.90
N LYS A 182 -20.75 -6.56 -13.34
CA LYS A 182 -20.82 -6.94 -11.92
C LYS A 182 -19.65 -6.34 -11.20
N SER A 183 -19.95 -5.70 -10.08
CA SER A 183 -18.94 -5.20 -9.17
C SER A 183 -18.08 -6.36 -8.62
N ILE A 184 -16.88 -6.04 -8.17
CA ILE A 184 -15.98 -7.02 -7.53
C ILE A 184 -16.64 -7.61 -6.29
N ALA A 185 -17.36 -6.81 -5.52
CA ALA A 185 -18.13 -7.26 -4.36
C ALA A 185 -19.17 -8.34 -4.73
N GLU A 186 -19.82 -8.20 -5.88
CA GLU A 186 -20.76 -9.20 -6.38
C GLU A 186 -20.08 -10.52 -6.78
N LEU A 187 -18.86 -10.47 -7.33
CA LEU A 187 -18.08 -11.68 -7.63
C LEU A 187 -17.72 -12.45 -6.36
N PHE A 188 -17.31 -11.73 -5.29
CA PHE A 188 -17.06 -12.34 -3.99
C PHE A 188 -18.33 -12.94 -3.39
N ARG A 189 -19.45 -12.22 -3.45
CA ARG A 189 -20.74 -12.69 -2.95
C ARG A 189 -21.16 -14.01 -3.63
N ARG A 190 -20.96 -14.14 -4.93
CA ARG A 190 -21.23 -15.38 -5.68
C ARG A 190 -20.30 -16.53 -5.28
N ALA A 191 -19.07 -16.20 -4.89
CA ALA A 191 -18.12 -17.17 -4.37
C ALA A 191 -18.35 -17.52 -2.89
N GLY A 192 -19.42 -16.98 -2.26
CA GLY A 192 -19.79 -17.26 -0.86
C GLY A 192 -19.12 -16.36 0.16
N VAL A 193 -18.42 -15.29 -0.27
CA VAL A 193 -17.79 -14.31 0.63
C VAL A 193 -18.65 -13.05 0.67
N TYR A 194 -19.15 -12.72 1.87
CA TYR A 194 -19.99 -11.55 2.10
C TYR A 194 -19.15 -10.46 2.78
N MET A 195 -19.13 -9.27 2.18
CA MET A 195 -18.35 -8.14 2.64
C MET A 195 -19.25 -6.94 2.93
N THR A 196 -18.87 -6.14 3.91
CA THR A 196 -19.51 -4.88 4.28
C THR A 196 -18.71 -3.73 3.67
N ASN A 197 -19.40 -2.76 3.07
CA ASN A 197 -18.79 -1.56 2.54
C ASN A 197 -18.18 -0.72 3.66
N GLY A 198 -16.89 -0.44 3.56
CA GLY A 198 -16.17 0.43 4.48
C GLY A 198 -16.42 1.91 4.18
N GLU A 199 -16.08 2.76 5.14
CA GLU A 199 -16.07 4.21 4.92
C GLU A 199 -14.75 4.64 4.27
N ARG A 200 -14.81 5.62 3.36
CA ARG A 200 -13.58 6.23 2.82
C ARG A 200 -12.97 7.17 3.83
N GLY A 201 -11.73 6.88 4.24
CA GLY A 201 -10.87 7.77 5.01
C GLY A 201 -9.69 8.25 4.16
N GLY A 202 -9.14 9.42 4.46
CA GLY A 202 -7.86 9.84 3.87
C GLY A 202 -6.69 9.16 4.57
N ASP A 203 -5.68 8.73 3.82
CA ASP A 203 -4.49 8.03 4.37
C ASP A 203 -3.82 8.80 5.51
N THR A 204 -3.75 10.13 5.39
CA THR A 204 -3.19 11.01 6.43
C THR A 204 -4.01 10.95 7.71
N MET A 205 -5.34 11.00 7.62
CA MET A 205 -6.23 10.93 8.78
C MET A 205 -6.10 9.57 9.50
N VAL A 206 -6.03 8.49 8.74
CA VAL A 206 -5.84 7.14 9.30
C VAL A 206 -4.48 7.02 9.99
N ALA A 207 -3.42 7.56 9.37
CA ALA A 207 -2.09 7.55 9.95
C ALA A 207 -2.03 8.38 11.25
N GLU A 208 -2.61 9.58 11.26
CA GLU A 208 -2.70 10.44 12.45
C GLU A 208 -3.47 9.75 13.58
N TRP A 209 -4.55 9.06 13.25
CA TRP A 209 -5.33 8.31 14.23
C TRP A 209 -4.57 7.11 14.79
N LEU A 210 -3.88 6.33 13.94
CA LEU A 210 -3.02 5.23 14.37
C LEU A 210 -1.92 5.74 15.32
N HIS A 211 -1.24 6.83 14.97
CA HIS A 211 -0.21 7.44 15.81
C HIS A 211 -0.77 8.01 17.11
N GLY A 212 -1.86 8.76 17.04
CA GLY A 212 -2.43 9.47 18.17
C GLY A 212 -3.13 8.56 19.18
N HIS A 213 -3.63 7.41 18.75
CA HIS A 213 -4.40 6.49 19.58
C HIS A 213 -3.69 5.16 19.83
N TYR A 214 -3.40 4.40 18.77
CA TYR A 214 -2.90 3.04 18.92
C TYR A 214 -1.40 2.94 19.19
N TRP A 215 -0.60 3.87 18.69
CA TRP A 215 0.86 3.88 18.83
C TRP A 215 1.37 5.09 19.63
N ARG A 216 0.49 5.69 20.41
CA ARG A 216 0.83 6.83 21.26
C ARG A 216 1.92 6.48 22.27
N ASP A 217 1.86 5.28 22.85
CA ASP A 217 2.88 4.74 23.74
C ASP A 217 3.64 3.61 23.03
N PRO A 218 4.88 3.85 22.57
CA PRO A 218 5.67 2.84 21.86
C PRO A 218 6.06 1.65 22.73
N GLU A 219 6.01 1.76 24.06
CA GLU A 219 6.26 0.64 24.97
C GLU A 219 5.03 -0.25 25.15
N LYS A 220 3.83 0.31 24.93
CA LYS A 220 2.55 -0.38 25.07
C LYS A 220 1.62 -0.09 23.90
N PRO A 221 2.00 -0.45 22.67
CA PRO A 221 1.15 -0.20 21.50
C PRO A 221 -0.17 -0.97 21.62
N LEU A 222 -1.28 -0.29 21.39
CA LEU A 222 -2.62 -0.89 21.36
C LEU A 222 -2.90 -1.62 20.04
N TYR A 223 -2.13 -1.39 18.99
CA TYR A 223 -2.22 -2.13 17.74
C TYR A 223 -0.90 -2.83 17.42
N ARG A 224 -0.97 -4.14 17.22
CA ARG A 224 0.17 -5.01 16.93
C ARG A 224 -0.09 -5.84 15.69
N ILE A 225 0.96 -6.36 15.09
CA ILE A 225 0.94 -7.19 13.89
C ILE A 225 1.76 -8.45 14.17
N CYS A 226 1.18 -9.61 13.93
CA CYS A 226 1.93 -10.86 13.99
C CYS A 226 2.88 -10.94 12.79
N ALA A 227 4.13 -11.32 13.03
CA ALA A 227 5.01 -11.74 11.98
C ALA A 227 4.46 -13.03 11.36
N THR A 228 4.17 -13.00 10.06
CA THR A 228 3.72 -14.15 9.25
C THR A 228 4.89 -14.80 8.54
#